data_0dd5a3647fd402c646120afc8254e84b
#
_entry.id   0dd5a3647fd402c646120afc8254e84b
#
_cell.length_a   1.000
_cell.length_b   1.000
_cell.length_c   1.000
_cell.angle_alpha   90.00
_cell.angle_beta   90.00
_cell.angle_gamma   90.00
#
_symmetry.space_group_name_H-M   'P 1'
#
loop_
_entity.id
_entity.type
_entity.pdbx_description
1 polymer ?
#
loop_
_entity_poly.entity_id
_entity_poly.type
_entity_poly.pdbx_seq_one_letter_code
_entity_poly.pdbx_strand_id
1 'polypeptide(L)'
;MADTILTDAVAATAFRRLVAHLQHRTDVQNIDLMGTAGFCRNCLADWVAQAHGDLTRDQAREIIHGMPFDQWKAQHQADATPDQIAKMQESVAKNADTH
;
A
#
# COMPACT_ATOMS: atom_id res chain seq x y z
N MET A 1 3.17 2.45 -27.00
CA MET A 1 4.52 1.84 -26.94
C MET A 1 4.76 1.18 -25.60
N ALA A 2 4.71 1.93 -24.50
CA ALA A 2 4.89 1.34 -23.15
C ALA A 2 3.87 0.24 -22.86
N ASP A 3 2.60 0.43 -23.26
CA ASP A 3 1.52 -0.51 -22.99
C ASP A 3 1.70 -1.86 -23.68
N THR A 4 2.36 -1.89 -24.83
CA THR A 4 2.63 -3.15 -25.54
C THR A 4 3.79 -3.92 -24.92
N ILE A 5 4.68 -3.24 -24.20
CA ILE A 5 5.81 -3.85 -23.48
C ILE A 5 5.34 -4.25 -22.07
N LEU A 6 4.62 -3.38 -21.39
CA LEU A 6 4.06 -3.64 -20.07
C LEU A 6 2.73 -4.35 -20.21
N THR A 7 2.79 -5.63 -20.58
CA THR A 7 1.60 -6.46 -20.65
C THR A 7 1.01 -6.71 -19.26
N ASP A 8 -0.24 -7.17 -19.21
CA ASP A 8 -0.88 -7.50 -17.94
C ASP A 8 -0.06 -8.56 -17.17
N ALA A 9 0.50 -9.55 -17.87
CA ALA A 9 1.31 -10.58 -17.24
C ALA A 9 2.58 -9.99 -16.63
N VAL A 10 3.26 -9.09 -17.33
CA VAL A 10 4.46 -8.42 -16.84
C VAL A 10 4.11 -7.53 -15.63
N ALA A 11 3.05 -6.75 -15.76
CA ALA A 11 2.57 -5.88 -14.68
C ALA A 11 2.20 -6.70 -13.45
N ALA A 12 1.49 -7.82 -13.61
CA ALA A 12 1.12 -8.70 -12.50
C ALA A 12 2.35 -9.26 -11.80
N THR A 13 3.35 -9.70 -12.54
CA THR A 13 4.58 -10.23 -11.96
C THR A 13 5.30 -9.16 -11.13
N ALA A 14 5.42 -7.95 -11.67
CA ALA A 14 6.06 -6.84 -10.96
C ALA A 14 5.26 -6.44 -9.72
N PHE A 15 3.93 -6.38 -9.81
CA PHE A 15 3.08 -6.05 -8.68
C PHE A 15 3.20 -7.09 -7.55
N ARG A 16 3.20 -8.36 -7.89
CA ARG A 16 3.36 -9.44 -6.90
C ARG A 16 4.71 -9.34 -6.20
N ARG A 17 5.75 -8.93 -6.93
CA ARG A 17 7.08 -8.71 -6.33
C ARG A 17 7.06 -7.52 -5.37
N LEU A 18 6.37 -6.44 -5.73
CA LEU A 18 6.19 -5.29 -4.84
C LEU A 18 5.49 -5.70 -3.56
N VAL A 19 4.40 -6.46 -3.68
CA VAL A 19 3.63 -6.94 -2.52
C VAL A 19 4.52 -7.81 -1.62
N ALA A 20 5.26 -8.75 -2.20
CA ALA A 20 6.17 -9.60 -1.44
C ALA A 20 7.25 -8.79 -0.73
N HIS A 21 7.79 -7.77 -1.39
CA HIS A 21 8.79 -6.89 -0.80
C HIS A 21 8.22 -6.13 0.40
N LEU A 22 7.02 -5.57 0.27
CA LEU A 22 6.37 -4.85 1.37
C LEU A 22 6.05 -5.78 2.55
N GLN A 23 5.70 -7.04 2.28
CA GLN A 23 5.47 -8.03 3.33
C GLN A 23 6.77 -8.37 4.07
N HIS A 24 7.90 -8.32 3.37
CA HIS A 24 9.21 -8.53 3.97
C HIS A 24 9.66 -7.36 4.83
N ARG A 25 9.32 -6.14 4.44
CA ARG A 25 9.76 -4.91 5.10
C ARG A 25 8.74 -4.44 6.15
N THR A 26 8.47 -5.27 7.14
CA THR A 26 7.57 -4.94 8.26
C THR A 26 8.12 -3.85 9.17
N ASP A 27 9.40 -3.53 9.06
CA ASP A 27 10.04 -2.42 9.76
C ASP A 27 9.56 -1.05 9.26
N VAL A 28 9.01 -0.98 8.05
CA VAL A 28 8.50 0.27 7.46
C VAL A 28 7.01 0.40 7.77
N GLN A 29 6.66 1.45 8.51
CA GLN A 29 5.29 1.73 8.88
C GLN A 29 4.50 2.25 7.67
N ASN A 30 3.18 1.99 7.67
CA ASN A 30 2.31 2.56 6.62
C ASN A 30 2.37 4.09 6.60
N ILE A 31 2.45 4.71 7.77
CA ILE A 31 2.57 6.17 7.84
C ILE A 31 3.88 6.67 7.22
N ASP A 32 4.95 5.90 7.32
CA ASP A 32 6.23 6.25 6.69
C ASP A 32 6.14 6.21 5.16
N LEU A 33 5.48 5.20 4.62
CA LEU A 33 5.22 5.10 3.18
C LEU A 33 4.37 6.29 2.71
N MET A 34 3.30 6.59 3.44
CA MET A 34 2.46 7.75 3.14
C MET A 34 3.27 9.05 3.15
N GLY A 35 4.16 9.21 4.14
CA GLY A 35 4.99 10.40 4.27
C GLY A 35 6.04 10.54 3.18
N THR A 36 6.51 9.43 2.62
CA THR A 36 7.58 9.44 1.61
C THR A 36 7.03 9.47 0.19
N ALA A 37 6.00 8.70 -0.09
CA ALA A 37 5.54 8.47 -1.46
C ALA A 37 4.05 8.74 -1.68
N GLY A 38 3.31 9.09 -0.63
CA GLY A 38 1.90 9.42 -0.75
C GLY A 38 0.97 8.22 -0.91
N PHE A 39 1.47 7.01 -0.69
CA PHE A 39 0.66 5.79 -0.66
C PHE A 39 1.20 4.84 0.41
N CYS A 40 0.39 3.88 0.79
CA CYS A 40 0.81 2.84 1.72
C CYS A 40 0.20 1.49 1.32
N ARG A 41 0.43 0.46 2.14
CA ARG A 41 -0.13 -0.87 1.89
C ARG A 41 -1.66 -0.84 1.79
N ASN A 42 -2.30 -0.01 2.59
CA ASN A 42 -3.76 0.12 2.55
C ASN A 42 -4.26 0.75 1.25
N CYS A 43 -3.49 1.68 0.68
CA CYS A 43 -3.81 2.26 -0.63
C CYS A 43 -3.71 1.20 -1.73
N LEU A 44 -2.67 0.36 -1.71
CA LEU A 44 -2.55 -0.76 -2.64
C LEU A 44 -3.73 -1.72 -2.50
N ALA A 45 -4.14 -2.00 -1.26
CA ALA A 45 -5.31 -2.84 -1.00
C ALA A 45 -6.58 -2.23 -1.62
N ASP A 46 -6.78 -0.93 -1.47
CA ASP A 46 -7.91 -0.24 -2.07
C ASP A 46 -7.90 -0.36 -3.60
N TRP A 47 -6.73 -0.22 -4.23
CA TRP A 47 -6.60 -0.36 -5.68
C TRP A 47 -6.92 -1.79 -6.13
N VAL A 48 -6.51 -2.79 -5.37
CA VAL A 48 -6.84 -4.19 -5.66
C VAL A 48 -8.35 -4.41 -5.54
N ALA A 49 -8.97 -3.89 -4.48
CA ALA A 49 -10.41 -4.01 -4.28
C ALA A 49 -11.20 -3.35 -5.42
N GLN A 50 -10.77 -2.17 -5.86
CA GLN A 50 -11.38 -1.45 -6.99
C GLN A 50 -11.27 -2.23 -8.29
N ALA A 51 -10.09 -2.78 -8.56
CA ALA A 51 -9.84 -3.56 -9.77
C ALA A 51 -10.64 -4.87 -9.78
N HIS A 52 -10.81 -5.51 -8.64
CA HIS A 52 -11.56 -6.76 -8.51
C HIS A 52 -13.06 -6.54 -8.64
N GLY A 53 -13.59 -5.52 -7.96
CA GLY A 53 -15.00 -5.17 -8.00
C GLY A 53 -15.86 -5.80 -6.88
N ASP A 54 -15.53 -7.01 -6.42
CA ASP A 54 -16.32 -7.73 -5.41
C ASP A 54 -15.55 -8.02 -4.12
N LEU A 55 -14.32 -7.55 -4.01
CA LEU A 55 -13.48 -7.80 -2.85
C LEU A 55 -13.82 -6.84 -1.71
N THR A 56 -13.94 -7.36 -0.49
CA THR A 56 -14.10 -6.48 0.67
C THR A 56 -12.75 -5.81 1.00
N ARG A 57 -12.83 -4.70 1.74
CA ARG A 57 -11.63 -4.00 2.21
C ARG A 57 -10.73 -4.92 3.02
N ASP A 58 -11.30 -5.69 3.94
CA ASP A 58 -10.54 -6.60 4.80
C ASP A 58 -9.85 -7.69 4.00
N GLN A 59 -10.53 -8.27 3.01
CA GLN A 59 -9.94 -9.26 2.12
C GLN A 59 -8.76 -8.67 1.33
N ALA A 60 -8.93 -7.46 0.81
CA ALA A 60 -7.87 -6.79 0.05
C ALA A 60 -6.65 -6.49 0.93
N ARG A 61 -6.88 -6.01 2.16
CA ARG A 61 -5.81 -5.73 3.11
C ARG A 61 -5.05 -6.99 3.51
N GLU A 62 -5.75 -8.12 3.67
CA GLU A 62 -5.11 -9.39 3.95
C GLU A 62 -4.18 -9.82 2.82
N ILE A 63 -4.59 -9.63 1.57
CA ILE A 63 -3.76 -9.93 0.40
C ILE A 63 -2.45 -9.14 0.45
N ILE A 64 -2.53 -7.85 0.71
CA ILE A 64 -1.35 -6.97 0.67
C ILE A 64 -0.46 -7.18 1.89
N HIS A 65 -1.03 -7.35 3.08
CA HIS A 65 -0.24 -7.51 4.30
C HIS A 65 0.25 -8.94 4.52
N GLY A 66 -0.35 -9.93 3.83
CA GLY A 66 -0.02 -11.34 4.01
C GLY A 66 -0.64 -11.96 5.24
N MET A 67 -1.51 -11.24 5.93
CA MET A 67 -2.24 -11.67 7.12
C MET A 67 -3.40 -10.70 7.36
N PRO A 68 -4.39 -11.07 8.20
CA PRO A 68 -5.45 -10.13 8.56
C PRO A 68 -4.87 -8.82 9.09
N PHE A 69 -5.44 -7.69 8.68
CA PHE A 69 -4.87 -6.38 9.01
C PHE A 69 -4.79 -6.13 10.52
N ASP A 70 -5.78 -6.57 11.29
CA ASP A 70 -5.76 -6.42 12.74
C ASP A 70 -4.56 -7.14 13.36
N GLN A 71 -4.23 -8.31 12.84
CA GLN A 71 -3.06 -9.07 13.26
C GLN A 71 -1.77 -8.35 12.89
N TRP A 72 -1.68 -7.82 11.67
CA TRP A 72 -0.52 -7.06 11.21
C TRP A 72 -0.30 -5.81 12.08
N LYS A 73 -1.37 -5.09 12.39
CA LYS A 73 -1.31 -3.93 13.28
C LYS A 73 -0.75 -4.31 14.66
N ALA A 74 -1.27 -5.39 15.23
CA ALA A 74 -0.85 -5.84 16.55
C ALA A 74 0.63 -6.21 16.59
N GLN A 75 1.15 -6.79 15.51
CA GLN A 75 2.53 -7.27 15.45
C GLN A 75 3.53 -6.20 15.01
N HIS A 76 3.12 -5.27 14.14
CA HIS A 76 4.07 -4.42 13.43
C HIS A 76 3.80 -2.92 13.54
N GLN A 77 2.55 -2.49 13.77
CA GLN A 77 2.25 -1.07 13.79
C GLN A 77 2.58 -0.44 15.14
N ALA A 78 3.37 0.62 15.10
CA ALA A 78 3.70 1.43 16.28
C ALA A 78 2.90 2.74 16.24
N ASP A 79 2.80 3.39 17.40
CA ASP A 79 2.17 4.71 17.48
C ASP A 79 2.95 5.72 16.65
N ALA A 80 2.24 6.53 15.88
CA ALA A 80 2.85 7.55 15.05
C ALA A 80 3.35 8.71 15.91
N THR A 81 4.55 9.21 15.58
CA THR A 81 5.09 10.42 16.20
C THR A 81 4.46 11.66 15.57
N PRO A 82 4.49 12.82 16.25
CA PRO A 82 4.05 14.07 15.65
C PRO A 82 4.75 14.40 14.33
N ASP A 83 6.04 14.11 14.22
CA ASP A 83 6.80 14.34 13.00
C ASP A 83 6.34 13.45 11.85
N GLN A 84 6.05 12.17 12.14
CA GLN A 84 5.50 11.26 11.13
C GLN A 84 4.14 11.74 10.63
N ILE A 85 3.28 12.19 11.53
CA ILE A 85 1.94 12.70 11.19
C ILE A 85 2.07 13.95 10.30
N ALA A 86 2.92 14.90 10.67
CA ALA A 86 3.14 16.12 9.91
C ALA A 86 3.66 15.81 8.49
N LYS A 87 4.63 14.92 8.38
CA LYS A 87 5.21 14.50 7.10
C LYS A 87 4.14 13.82 6.23
N MET A 88 3.33 12.97 6.83
CA MET A 88 2.25 12.29 6.11
C MET A 88 1.23 13.30 5.59
N GLN A 89 0.81 14.25 6.41
CA GLN A 89 -0.16 15.27 6.01
C GLN A 89 0.36 16.12 4.86
N GLU A 90 1.62 16.53 4.90
CA GLU A 90 2.26 17.27 3.82
C GLU A 90 2.31 16.45 2.53
N SER A 91 2.68 15.19 2.64
CA SER A 91 2.77 14.27 1.50
C SER A 91 1.40 14.01 0.86
N VAL A 92 0.38 13.75 1.68
CA VAL A 92 -0.98 13.49 1.19
C VAL A 92 -1.56 14.70 0.47
N ALA A 93 -1.23 15.90 0.91
CA ALA A 93 -1.68 17.13 0.24
C ALA A 93 -1.19 17.20 -1.21
N LYS A 94 -0.04 16.59 -1.52
CA LYS A 94 0.51 16.55 -2.88
C LYS A 94 -0.28 15.62 -3.81
N ASN A 95 -1.11 14.74 -3.26
CA ASN A 95 -1.92 13.81 -4.05
C ASN A 95 -3.17 14.46 -4.66
N ALA A 96 -3.49 15.69 -4.29
CA ALA A 96 -4.76 16.33 -4.64
C ALA A 96 -5.03 16.35 -6.15
N ASP A 97 -3.98 16.42 -6.97
CA ASP A 97 -4.09 16.54 -8.42
C ASP A 97 -3.81 15.24 -9.18
N THR A 98 -3.55 14.11 -8.49
CA THR A 98 -3.08 12.89 -9.15
C THR A 98 -4.09 11.75 -9.18
N HIS A 99 -5.09 11.78 -8.38
CA HIS A 99 -6.09 10.72 -8.28
C HIS A 99 -7.48 11.32 -8.29
#